data_fea875b41808dcee438910f2749fca33
#
_entry.id   fea875b41808dcee438910f2749fca33
#
_cell.length_a   1.000
_cell.length_b   1.000
_cell.length_c   1.000
_cell.angle_alpha   90.00
_cell.angle_beta   90.00
_cell.angle_gamma   90.00
#
_symmetry.space_group_name_H-M   'P 1'
#
loop_
_entity.id
_entity.type
_entity.pdbx_description
1 polymer ?
#
loop_
_entity_poly.entity_id
_entity_poly.type
_entity_poly.pdbx_seq_one_letter_code
_entity_poly.pdbx_strand_id
1 'polypeptide(L)'
;MAITLASMLVLSSCGSSEQVKKETTDISQTKEEARYESKEMSLPDPLQTANASASDYLGASFEGFVADLQGKPAVYSSDFTLEDDEYNATISRWTLDEKGNWESDELCDVSLSEFLNNKYEQKEWTRCKVQNFRRGDNGNLYAVFVYYEKADLEVNGEVTDGIAEKYSILEIDEENDSVYEIPLEAAPAVKEDFGKREAWEVDWITDYHVYEDGNILLICGESGGGYGYYIDGETGKTLNDLGSVISSKTRFAYGESELIFYSKGLKSFQVLGIPDLEEQNKFGSSLGDDVLGKEWYFYMNPDDWKLYLFNGDTVYQAANYQNSEELEPLTSATTFDDLAQGQATVMDFFVGDNEDYYICLVETTEEYGMESSSYRMVHYTKA
;
A
#
# COMPACT_ATOMS: atom_id res chain seq x y z
N MET A 1 -37.03 -35.40 32.83
CA MET A 1 -38.41 -35.75 32.44
C MET A 1 -38.75 -34.88 31.24
N ALA A 2 -39.02 -35.30 30.02
CA ALA A 2 -39.23 -36.63 29.46
C ALA A 2 -38.66 -36.61 28.03
N ILE A 3 -38.08 -37.73 27.67
CA ILE A 3 -37.68 -38.18 26.35
C ILE A 3 -38.93 -38.52 25.55
N THR A 4 -38.97 -38.18 24.25
CA THR A 4 -39.83 -38.96 23.33
C THR A 4 -39.12 -39.12 21.98
N LEU A 5 -38.67 -40.35 21.73
CA LEU A 5 -38.37 -40.96 20.44
C LEU A 5 -39.66 -41.30 19.68
N ALA A 6 -39.64 -41.19 18.37
CA ALA A 6 -40.46 -42.01 17.45
C ALA A 6 -39.82 -41.86 16.06
N SER A 7 -39.11 -42.83 15.56
CA SER A 7 -39.53 -44.11 14.93
C SER A 7 -39.71 -43.98 13.42
N MET A 8 -38.87 -44.74 12.73
CA MET A 8 -38.80 -45.04 11.29
C MET A 8 -40.14 -45.55 10.73
N LEU A 9 -40.37 -45.23 9.47
CA LEU A 9 -41.17 -46.10 8.58
C LEU A 9 -40.49 -46.17 7.21
N VAL A 10 -39.91 -47.33 6.95
CA VAL A 10 -39.48 -47.80 5.63
C VAL A 10 -40.71 -48.31 4.91
N LEU A 11 -41.00 -47.84 3.70
CA LEU A 11 -41.85 -48.52 2.76
C LEU A 11 -41.11 -48.67 1.44
N SER A 12 -40.66 -49.88 1.19
CA SER A 12 -40.25 -50.40 -0.10
C SER A 12 -41.47 -50.62 -1.01
N SER A 13 -41.44 -50.06 -2.19
CA SER A 13 -42.34 -50.45 -3.28
C SER A 13 -41.51 -50.57 -4.58
N CYS A 14 -41.42 -51.80 -5.09
CA CYS A 14 -40.97 -52.11 -6.42
C CYS A 14 -41.98 -51.63 -7.48
N GLY A 15 -41.51 -51.07 -8.57
CA GLY A 15 -42.35 -50.80 -9.73
C GLY A 15 -41.59 -50.15 -10.90
N SER A 16 -41.19 -51.03 -11.83
CA SER A 16 -40.97 -50.84 -13.29
C SER A 16 -40.33 -49.55 -13.85
N SER A 17 -39.29 -49.84 -14.57
CA SER A 17 -38.53 -49.03 -15.53
C SER A 17 -39.37 -48.22 -16.51
N GLU A 18 -39.18 -46.89 -16.48
CA GLU A 18 -39.25 -46.05 -17.65
C GLU A 18 -38.00 -45.11 -17.66
N GLN A 19 -37.17 -45.33 -18.66
CA GLN A 19 -36.03 -44.47 -18.96
C GLN A 19 -36.56 -43.10 -19.45
N VAL A 20 -36.64 -42.14 -18.55
CA VAL A 20 -36.68 -40.73 -18.94
C VAL A 20 -35.23 -40.27 -19.09
N LYS A 21 -34.80 -40.13 -20.35
CA LYS A 21 -33.60 -39.35 -20.70
C LYS A 21 -33.83 -37.93 -20.16
N LYS A 22 -33.24 -37.62 -19.02
CA LYS A 22 -32.96 -36.26 -18.66
C LYS A 22 -31.82 -35.80 -19.60
N GLU A 23 -32.17 -35.02 -20.61
CA GLU A 23 -31.23 -34.10 -21.22
C GLU A 23 -30.81 -33.12 -20.12
N THR A 24 -29.65 -33.39 -19.55
CA THR A 24 -28.86 -32.37 -18.83
C THR A 24 -28.41 -31.39 -19.89
N THR A 25 -29.16 -30.32 -20.04
CA THR A 25 -28.66 -29.11 -20.71
C THR A 25 -27.56 -28.59 -19.77
N ASP A 26 -26.34 -29.01 -20.05
CA ASP A 26 -25.14 -28.29 -19.59
C ASP A 26 -25.19 -26.90 -20.24
N ILE A 27 -25.82 -25.96 -19.55
CA ILE A 27 -25.57 -24.55 -19.78
C ILE A 27 -24.28 -24.24 -19.01
N SER A 28 -23.17 -24.75 -19.49
CA SER A 28 -21.90 -24.07 -19.26
C SER A 28 -21.98 -22.78 -20.05
N GLN A 29 -22.49 -21.72 -19.43
CA GLN A 29 -22.14 -20.39 -19.86
C GLN A 29 -20.62 -20.29 -19.66
N THR A 30 -19.87 -20.55 -20.71
CA THR A 30 -18.50 -20.08 -20.82
C THR A 30 -18.58 -18.56 -20.70
N LYS A 31 -18.30 -18.03 -19.53
CA LYS A 31 -18.04 -16.59 -19.35
C LYS A 31 -16.95 -16.31 -20.41
N GLU A 32 -17.25 -15.48 -21.39
CA GLU A 32 -16.28 -15.08 -22.42
C GLU A 32 -15.16 -14.39 -21.64
N GLU A 33 -13.96 -14.95 -21.64
CA GLU A 33 -12.82 -14.39 -20.94
C GLU A 33 -12.57 -12.99 -21.52
N ALA A 34 -12.57 -11.99 -20.67
CA ALA A 34 -12.27 -10.63 -21.08
C ALA A 34 -10.86 -10.59 -21.68
N ARG A 35 -10.74 -10.02 -22.85
CA ARG A 35 -9.44 -9.80 -23.51
C ARG A 35 -8.93 -8.44 -23.11
N TYR A 36 -7.63 -8.37 -22.88
CA TYR A 36 -6.93 -7.13 -22.56
C TYR A 36 -5.85 -6.86 -23.61
N GLU A 37 -5.68 -5.59 -23.94
CA GLU A 37 -4.60 -5.10 -24.76
C GLU A 37 -3.62 -4.35 -23.86
N SER A 38 -2.34 -4.70 -23.92
CA SER A 38 -1.29 -4.03 -23.17
C SER A 38 -0.64 -2.91 -23.98
N LYS A 39 -0.32 -1.83 -23.34
CA LYS A 39 0.45 -0.72 -23.90
C LYS A 39 1.49 -0.26 -22.88
N GLU A 40 2.75 -0.27 -23.29
CA GLU A 40 3.81 0.35 -22.51
C GLU A 40 3.60 1.86 -22.47
N MET A 41 3.72 2.45 -21.28
CA MET A 41 3.56 3.85 -21.03
C MET A 41 4.92 4.53 -20.91
N SER A 42 4.98 5.83 -21.23
CA SER A 42 6.12 6.64 -20.81
C SER A 42 6.18 6.67 -19.26
N LEU A 43 7.35 6.92 -18.72
CA LEU A 43 7.51 7.16 -17.30
C LEU A 43 7.40 8.67 -17.02
N PRO A 44 6.90 9.07 -15.84
CA PRO A 44 7.07 10.45 -15.39
C PRO A 44 8.56 10.78 -15.22
N ASP A 45 8.94 12.03 -15.44
CA ASP A 45 10.35 12.46 -15.47
C ASP A 45 11.19 12.05 -14.23
N PRO A 46 10.65 12.08 -12.99
CA PRO A 46 11.42 11.63 -11.83
C PRO A 46 11.88 10.19 -11.95
N LEU A 47 11.04 9.30 -12.49
CA LEU A 47 11.39 7.89 -12.70
C LEU A 47 12.36 7.70 -13.88
N GLN A 48 12.27 8.54 -14.91
CA GLN A 48 13.25 8.55 -15.99
C GLN A 48 14.63 8.97 -15.47
N THR A 49 14.68 9.94 -14.55
CA THR A 49 15.92 10.40 -13.93
C THR A 49 16.51 9.36 -12.99
N ALA A 50 15.67 8.66 -12.22
CA ALA A 50 16.10 7.55 -11.36
C ALA A 50 16.77 6.44 -12.17
N ASN A 51 16.32 6.16 -13.39
CA ASN A 51 16.95 5.21 -14.30
C ASN A 51 18.35 5.66 -14.79
N ALA A 52 18.66 6.94 -14.69
CA ALA A 52 19.91 7.51 -15.24
C ALA A 52 21.02 7.68 -14.20
N SER A 53 20.71 7.66 -12.90
CA SER A 53 21.68 7.97 -11.84
C SER A 53 21.77 6.84 -10.80
N ALA A 54 22.72 5.95 -10.98
CA ALA A 54 23.01 4.85 -10.04
C ALA A 54 23.63 5.32 -8.71
N SER A 55 23.71 6.61 -8.41
CA SER A 55 24.59 7.09 -7.35
C SER A 55 23.97 7.93 -6.25
N ASP A 56 22.69 8.28 -6.31
CA ASP A 56 22.16 9.20 -5.31
C ASP A 56 21.04 8.60 -4.46
N TYR A 57 21.32 8.46 -3.18
CA TYR A 57 20.39 8.17 -2.09
C TYR A 57 19.20 9.16 -1.99
N LEU A 58 19.11 10.11 -2.91
CA LEU A 58 18.11 11.16 -2.99
C LEU A 58 17.32 11.13 -4.31
N GLY A 59 17.57 10.15 -5.19
CA GLY A 59 16.82 10.00 -6.44
C GLY A 59 15.35 9.71 -6.13
N ALA A 60 14.44 10.34 -6.87
CA ALA A 60 13.03 10.03 -6.83
C ALA A 60 12.83 8.53 -7.05
N SER A 61 12.28 7.86 -6.05
CA SER A 61 11.88 6.46 -6.15
C SER A 61 10.39 6.41 -6.45
N PHE A 62 9.97 5.44 -7.24
CA PHE A 62 8.53 5.18 -7.39
C PHE A 62 8.02 4.58 -6.07
N GLU A 63 7.09 5.26 -5.45
CA GLU A 63 6.56 4.91 -4.13
C GLU A 63 5.16 4.29 -4.20
N GLY A 64 4.54 4.32 -5.37
CA GLY A 64 3.22 3.77 -5.64
C GLY A 64 2.36 4.70 -6.49
N PHE A 65 1.27 4.14 -7.00
CA PHE A 65 0.20 4.93 -7.57
C PHE A 65 -0.71 5.45 -6.46
N VAL A 66 -1.16 6.69 -6.62
CA VAL A 66 -2.16 7.30 -5.76
C VAL A 66 -3.32 7.75 -6.63
N ALA A 67 -4.56 7.56 -6.18
CA ALA A 67 -5.70 8.10 -6.89
C ALA A 67 -5.64 9.64 -6.88
N ASP A 68 -5.81 10.28 -8.05
CA ASP A 68 -6.03 11.73 -8.11
C ASP A 68 -7.45 12.09 -7.62
N LEU A 69 -7.80 13.36 -7.66
CA LEU A 69 -9.13 13.84 -7.27
C LEU A 69 -10.29 13.32 -8.15
N GLN A 70 -9.98 12.69 -9.28
CA GLN A 70 -10.95 12.04 -10.17
C GLN A 70 -10.89 10.51 -10.12
N GLY A 71 -10.11 9.94 -9.20
CA GLY A 71 -9.93 8.49 -9.06
C GLY A 71 -9.01 7.87 -10.12
N LYS A 72 -8.26 8.67 -10.88
CA LYS A 72 -7.29 8.17 -11.87
C LYS A 72 -5.91 7.96 -11.24
N PRO A 73 -5.07 7.08 -11.84
CA PRO A 73 -3.72 6.89 -11.33
C PRO A 73 -2.89 8.17 -11.47
N ALA A 74 -2.31 8.59 -10.37
CA ALA A 74 -1.33 9.66 -10.30
C ALA A 74 -0.04 9.16 -9.64
N VAL A 75 1.06 9.84 -9.91
CA VAL A 75 2.34 9.65 -9.23
C VAL A 75 2.72 10.96 -8.58
N TYR A 76 3.12 10.91 -7.33
CA TYR A 76 3.65 12.08 -6.62
C TYR A 76 5.13 11.90 -6.40
N SER A 77 5.85 12.99 -6.43
CA SER A 77 7.29 13.03 -6.17
C SER A 77 7.66 14.25 -5.38
N SER A 78 8.79 14.21 -4.70
CA SER A 78 9.39 15.40 -4.12
C SER A 78 10.84 15.53 -4.53
N ASP A 79 11.24 16.75 -4.84
CA ASP A 79 12.62 17.10 -5.12
C ASP A 79 13.16 18.00 -4.00
N PHE A 80 14.36 17.69 -3.54
CA PHE A 80 15.04 18.52 -2.57
C PHE A 80 15.67 19.72 -3.29
N THR A 81 15.36 20.91 -2.82
CA THR A 81 15.91 22.16 -3.34
C THR A 81 16.60 22.96 -2.24
N LEU A 82 17.56 23.77 -2.63
CA LEU A 82 18.21 24.74 -1.77
C LEU A 82 18.18 26.09 -2.48
N GLU A 83 17.31 26.97 -2.01
CA GLU A 83 17.17 28.32 -2.53
C GLU A 83 17.35 29.33 -1.41
N ASP A 84 18.13 30.39 -1.65
CA ASP A 84 18.36 31.49 -0.70
C ASP A 84 18.77 31.04 0.72
N ASP A 85 19.55 29.96 0.82
CA ASP A 85 19.95 29.29 2.07
C ASP A 85 18.79 28.58 2.82
N GLU A 86 17.62 28.40 2.18
CA GLU A 86 16.51 27.62 2.69
C GLU A 86 16.45 26.23 2.03
N TYR A 87 16.24 25.20 2.86
CA TYR A 87 16.04 23.83 2.39
C TYR A 87 14.55 23.58 2.19
N ASN A 88 14.18 23.22 0.97
CA ASN A 88 12.79 22.94 0.59
C ASN A 88 12.67 21.54 -0.01
N ALA A 89 11.49 20.94 0.13
CA ALA A 89 11.05 19.78 -0.64
C ALA A 89 9.92 20.24 -1.57
N THR A 90 10.20 20.36 -2.85
CA THR A 90 9.18 20.70 -3.87
C THR A 90 8.37 19.44 -4.19
N ILE A 91 7.07 19.51 -4.01
CA ILE A 91 6.13 18.42 -4.30
C ILE A 91 5.53 18.62 -5.67
N SER A 92 5.64 17.58 -6.50
CA SER A 92 5.05 17.55 -7.84
C SER A 92 4.06 16.40 -7.98
N ARG A 93 2.96 16.64 -8.66
CA ARG A 93 1.97 15.66 -9.08
C ARG A 93 2.11 15.38 -10.57
N TRP A 94 2.07 14.11 -10.93
CA TRP A 94 2.10 13.63 -12.31
C TRP A 94 0.78 12.91 -12.59
N THR A 95 0.04 13.38 -13.58
CA THR A 95 -1.24 12.83 -14.03
C THR A 95 -1.20 12.49 -15.50
N LEU A 96 -2.12 11.63 -15.94
CA LEU A 96 -2.22 11.24 -17.35
C LEU A 96 -3.14 12.19 -18.12
N ASP A 97 -2.63 12.72 -19.26
CA ASP A 97 -3.46 13.41 -20.22
C ASP A 97 -4.44 12.45 -20.93
N GLU A 98 -5.34 13.00 -21.77
CA GLU A 98 -6.28 12.19 -22.58
C GLU A 98 -5.60 11.21 -23.56
N LYS A 99 -4.32 11.39 -23.85
CA LYS A 99 -3.53 10.53 -24.74
C LYS A 99 -2.72 9.49 -24.00
N GLY A 100 -2.73 9.54 -22.65
CA GLY A 100 -1.95 8.68 -21.78
C GLY A 100 -0.48 9.10 -21.63
N ASN A 101 -0.16 10.39 -21.79
CA ASN A 101 1.15 10.93 -21.47
C ASN A 101 1.09 11.54 -20.05
N TRP A 102 2.20 11.47 -19.34
CA TRP A 102 2.35 12.11 -18.04
C TRP A 102 2.57 13.61 -18.19
N GLU A 103 1.80 14.38 -17.45
CA GLU A 103 1.95 15.83 -17.31
C GLU A 103 2.20 16.14 -15.83
N SER A 104 3.13 17.05 -15.55
CA SER A 104 3.47 17.45 -14.18
C SER A 104 2.81 18.75 -13.79
N ASP A 105 2.44 18.80 -12.53
CA ASP A 105 1.98 19.98 -11.81
C ASP A 105 2.83 20.12 -10.55
N GLU A 106 3.46 21.27 -10.34
CA GLU A 106 4.09 21.60 -9.07
C GLU A 106 2.99 22.03 -8.10
N LEU A 107 2.85 21.33 -6.98
CA LEU A 107 1.79 21.61 -6.02
C LEU A 107 2.24 22.65 -5.00
N CYS A 108 3.34 22.37 -4.30
CA CYS A 108 3.81 23.25 -3.25
C CYS A 108 5.25 22.93 -2.84
N ASP A 109 5.86 23.87 -2.13
CA ASP A 109 7.11 23.66 -1.41
C ASP A 109 6.85 23.45 0.07
N VAL A 110 7.56 22.50 0.67
CA VAL A 110 7.64 22.32 2.11
C VAL A 110 8.95 22.91 2.60
N SER A 111 8.90 24.10 3.18
CA SER A 111 10.09 24.75 3.73
C SER A 111 10.50 24.07 5.05
N LEU A 112 11.68 23.46 5.05
CA LEU A 112 12.25 22.88 6.25
C LEU A 112 12.47 23.95 7.34
N SER A 113 12.88 25.14 6.95
CA SER A 113 13.12 26.25 7.88
C SER A 113 11.83 26.71 8.57
N GLU A 114 10.76 26.90 7.82
CA GLU A 114 9.45 27.28 8.40
C GLU A 114 8.91 26.19 9.32
N PHE A 115 8.98 24.95 8.85
CA PHE A 115 8.47 23.80 9.58
C PHE A 115 9.17 23.57 10.92
N LEU A 116 10.48 23.78 10.98
CA LEU A 116 11.28 23.49 12.15
C LEU A 116 11.50 24.71 13.07
N ASN A 117 11.51 25.93 12.55
CA ASN A 117 11.68 27.13 13.34
C ASN A 117 10.61 27.31 14.43
N ASN A 118 9.44 26.72 14.22
CA ASN A 118 8.35 26.76 15.20
C ASN A 118 8.49 25.71 16.32
N LYS A 119 9.37 24.71 16.17
CA LYS A 119 9.44 23.57 17.09
C LYS A 119 10.76 23.39 17.83
N TYR A 120 11.90 23.78 17.24
CA TYR A 120 13.22 23.41 17.74
C TYR A 120 14.17 24.59 17.76
N GLU A 121 14.75 24.89 18.91
CA GLU A 121 15.83 25.87 19.04
C GLU A 121 17.09 25.36 18.31
N GLN A 122 17.49 26.05 17.24
CA GLN A 122 18.80 26.04 16.58
C GLN A 122 19.49 24.67 16.43
N LYS A 123 18.88 23.75 15.72
CA LYS A 123 19.58 22.54 15.23
C LYS A 123 20.09 22.77 13.81
N GLU A 124 21.20 22.15 13.45
CA GLU A 124 21.72 22.18 12.10
C GLU A 124 21.03 21.09 11.26
N TRP A 125 20.06 21.49 10.47
CA TRP A 125 19.37 20.63 9.52
C TRP A 125 20.20 20.49 8.25
N THR A 126 20.12 19.35 7.58
CA THR A 126 20.95 19.08 6.42
C THR A 126 20.16 18.85 5.13
N ARG A 127 18.98 18.32 5.21
CA ARG A 127 18.10 18.04 4.05
C ARG A 127 16.72 17.59 4.50
N CYS A 128 15.78 17.56 3.56
CA CYS A 128 14.45 16.98 3.77
C CYS A 128 13.95 16.30 2.49
N LYS A 129 12.91 15.50 2.63
CA LYS A 129 12.13 14.95 1.51
C LYS A 129 10.70 14.68 1.94
N VAL A 130 9.79 14.64 0.99
CA VAL A 130 8.41 14.18 1.17
C VAL A 130 8.24 12.88 0.38
N GLN A 131 7.69 11.85 1.01
CA GLN A 131 7.59 10.52 0.43
C GLN A 131 6.35 9.77 0.93
N ASN A 132 6.08 8.57 0.40
CA ASN A 132 4.94 7.73 0.79
C ASN A 132 3.60 8.47 0.69
N PHE A 133 3.34 9.03 -0.48
CA PHE A 133 2.07 9.72 -0.75
C PHE A 133 0.90 8.75 -0.72
N ARG A 134 -0.19 9.15 -0.07
CA ARG A 134 -1.42 8.37 0.02
C ARG A 134 -2.65 9.26 0.04
N ARG A 135 -3.73 8.77 -0.58
CA ARG A 135 -5.06 9.37 -0.42
C ARG A 135 -5.71 8.77 0.83
N GLY A 136 -6.14 9.61 1.76
CA GLY A 136 -6.95 9.18 2.90
C GLY A 136 -8.40 8.92 2.47
N ASP A 137 -9.15 8.20 3.31
CA ASP A 137 -10.57 7.91 3.06
C ASP A 137 -11.43 9.19 3.05
N ASN A 138 -10.96 10.22 3.74
CA ASN A 138 -11.56 11.57 3.72
C ASN A 138 -11.29 12.35 2.42
N GLY A 139 -10.58 11.76 1.47
CA GLY A 139 -10.26 12.34 0.17
C GLY A 139 -9.03 13.25 0.14
N ASN A 140 -8.42 13.58 1.27
CA ASN A 140 -7.23 14.43 1.33
C ASN A 140 -5.96 13.66 0.96
N LEU A 141 -4.97 14.37 0.45
CA LEU A 141 -3.65 13.81 0.16
C LEU A 141 -2.75 13.92 1.39
N TYR A 142 -2.04 12.85 1.68
CA TYR A 142 -1.09 12.77 2.79
C TYR A 142 0.27 12.30 2.31
N ALA A 143 1.31 12.65 3.06
CA ALA A 143 2.67 12.18 2.81
C ALA A 143 3.49 12.11 4.09
N VAL A 144 4.57 11.32 4.06
CA VAL A 144 5.57 11.31 5.13
C VAL A 144 6.61 12.36 4.83
N PHE A 145 6.83 13.27 5.78
CA PHE A 145 7.93 14.22 5.75
C PHE A 145 9.12 13.64 6.51
N VAL A 146 10.23 13.48 5.83
CA VAL A 146 11.49 13.03 6.42
C VAL A 146 12.47 14.18 6.40
N TYR A 147 13.06 14.48 7.55
CA TYR A 147 14.07 15.50 7.66
C TYR A 147 15.28 14.99 8.45
N TYR A 148 16.43 15.57 8.18
CA TYR A 148 17.70 15.10 8.67
C TYR A 148 18.38 16.17 9.50
N GLU A 149 18.70 15.85 10.75
CA GLU A 149 19.41 16.75 11.65
C GLU A 149 20.80 16.21 11.98
N LYS A 150 21.75 17.10 12.22
CA LYS A 150 23.02 16.71 12.83
C LYS A 150 22.77 16.36 14.30
N ALA A 151 23.25 15.22 14.72
CA ALA A 151 23.08 14.71 16.06
C ALA A 151 24.32 14.01 16.55
N ASP A 152 24.54 14.06 17.86
CA ASP A 152 25.52 13.21 18.51
C ASP A 152 24.96 11.79 18.65
N LEU A 153 25.56 10.84 17.95
CA LEU A 153 25.17 9.44 17.99
C LEU A 153 26.11 8.65 18.92
N GLU A 154 25.55 7.85 19.81
CA GLU A 154 26.34 6.92 20.63
C GLU A 154 26.51 5.59 19.87
N VAL A 155 27.75 5.32 19.43
CA VAL A 155 28.10 4.08 18.75
C VAL A 155 29.11 3.33 19.61
N ASN A 156 28.75 2.16 20.11
CA ASN A 156 29.59 1.32 20.99
C ASN A 156 30.11 2.02 22.26
N GLY A 157 29.36 2.97 22.81
CA GLY A 157 29.73 3.75 24.00
C GLY A 157 30.62 4.95 23.72
N GLU A 158 30.84 5.28 22.46
CA GLU A 158 31.54 6.49 22.04
C GLU A 158 30.56 7.44 21.34
N VAL A 159 30.57 8.70 21.70
CA VAL A 159 29.78 9.74 21.05
C VAL A 159 30.51 10.19 19.79
N THR A 160 29.80 10.12 18.67
CA THR A 160 30.31 10.50 17.35
C THR A 160 29.29 11.45 16.68
N ASP A 161 29.82 12.39 15.90
CA ASP A 161 29.01 13.21 15.03
C ASP A 161 28.26 12.32 14.02
N GLY A 162 26.96 12.50 13.90
CA GLY A 162 26.10 11.72 13.01
C GLY A 162 24.94 12.53 12.46
N ILE A 163 24.03 11.85 11.81
CA ILE A 163 22.79 12.40 11.25
C ILE A 163 21.64 11.55 11.78
N ALA A 164 20.68 12.18 12.43
CA ALA A 164 19.43 11.54 12.86
C ALA A 164 18.33 11.82 11.82
N GLU A 165 17.57 10.79 11.48
CA GLU A 165 16.35 10.93 10.68
C GLU A 165 15.17 11.19 11.60
N LYS A 166 14.29 12.10 11.18
CA LYS A 166 13.03 12.43 11.85
C LYS A 166 11.88 12.33 10.87
N TYR A 167 10.72 11.99 11.39
CA TYR A 167 9.53 11.72 10.59
C TYR A 167 8.32 12.50 11.10
N SER A 168 7.49 12.94 10.16
CA SER A 168 6.20 13.56 10.42
C SER A 168 5.21 13.17 9.32
N ILE A 169 3.93 13.35 9.53
CA ILE A 169 2.91 13.21 8.48
C ILE A 169 2.41 14.58 8.10
N LEU A 170 2.31 14.83 6.81
CA LEU A 170 1.77 16.04 6.23
C LEU A 170 0.43 15.74 5.59
N GLU A 171 -0.52 16.65 5.74
CA GLU A 171 -1.70 16.77 4.91
C GLU A 171 -1.43 17.84 3.85
N ILE A 172 -1.68 17.51 2.60
CA ILE A 172 -1.42 18.37 1.43
C ILE A 172 -2.76 18.81 0.85
N ASP A 173 -3.03 20.09 0.93
CA ASP A 173 -4.20 20.72 0.33
C ASP A 173 -3.88 21.05 -1.13
N GLU A 174 -4.32 20.17 -2.04
CA GLU A 174 -4.08 20.29 -3.48
C GLU A 174 -4.86 21.43 -4.14
N GLU A 175 -5.87 22.01 -3.44
CA GLU A 175 -6.65 23.14 -3.98
C GLU A 175 -6.02 24.50 -3.64
N ASN A 176 -5.35 24.57 -2.50
CA ASN A 176 -4.77 25.82 -1.99
C ASN A 176 -3.24 25.84 -2.00
N ASP A 177 -2.60 24.81 -2.57
CA ASP A 177 -1.14 24.65 -2.66
C ASP A 177 -0.48 24.82 -1.28
N SER A 178 -1.03 24.19 -0.27
CA SER A 178 -0.58 24.36 1.11
C SER A 178 -0.42 23.01 1.84
N VAL A 179 0.41 23.03 2.88
CA VAL A 179 0.78 21.84 3.64
C VAL A 179 0.58 22.08 5.12
N TYR A 180 -0.01 21.10 5.78
CA TYR A 180 -0.23 21.11 7.23
C TYR A 180 0.44 19.90 7.86
N GLU A 181 1.18 20.12 8.94
CA GLU A 181 1.71 19.01 9.72
C GLU A 181 0.67 18.43 10.66
N ILE A 182 0.51 17.12 10.63
CA ILE A 182 -0.23 16.41 11.65
C ILE A 182 0.71 16.18 12.83
N PRO A 183 0.39 16.73 14.02
CA PRO A 183 1.23 16.54 15.19
C PRO A 183 1.25 15.05 15.57
N LEU A 184 2.44 14.50 15.80
CA LEU A 184 2.60 13.16 16.35
C LEU A 184 3.19 13.27 17.74
N GLU A 185 2.45 12.93 18.78
CA GLU A 185 3.00 12.79 20.12
C GLU A 185 3.82 11.49 20.18
N ALA A 186 4.90 11.51 20.93
CA ALA A 186 5.70 10.31 21.18
C ALA A 186 4.79 9.19 21.70
N ALA A 187 4.84 8.04 21.03
CA ALA A 187 4.08 6.89 21.46
C ALA A 187 4.57 6.43 22.84
N PRO A 188 3.67 6.00 23.73
CA PRO A 188 4.09 5.50 25.03
C PRO A 188 4.98 4.27 24.84
N ALA A 189 6.07 4.22 25.60
CA ALA A 189 7.02 3.11 25.55
C ALA A 189 6.29 1.75 25.65
N VAL A 190 6.55 0.85 24.71
CA VAL A 190 6.03 -0.52 24.75
C VAL A 190 6.50 -1.18 26.04
N LYS A 191 5.56 -1.71 26.82
CA LYS A 191 5.83 -2.26 28.14
C LYS A 191 6.67 -3.54 28.07
N GLU A 192 7.73 -3.51 28.82
CA GLU A 192 8.37 -4.58 29.60
C GLU A 192 8.98 -5.82 28.93
N ASP A 193 8.59 -6.27 27.75
CA ASP A 193 9.10 -7.55 27.24
C ASP A 193 10.39 -7.44 26.38
N PHE A 194 10.79 -6.27 25.93
CA PHE A 194 11.94 -6.06 25.06
C PHE A 194 12.98 -5.03 25.58
N GLY A 195 13.03 -4.83 26.89
CA GLY A 195 13.90 -3.81 27.49
C GLY A 195 13.24 -2.42 27.44
N LYS A 196 13.53 -1.61 28.43
CA LYS A 196 12.99 -0.27 28.55
C LYS A 196 13.40 0.55 27.32
N ARG A 197 12.47 0.73 26.38
CA ARG A 197 12.54 1.86 25.46
C ARG A 197 11.94 3.07 26.19
N GLU A 198 12.74 4.09 26.36
CA GLU A 198 12.25 5.41 26.76
C GLU A 198 11.32 5.90 25.64
N ALA A 199 10.35 6.77 25.96
CA ALA A 199 9.43 7.35 25.01
C ALA A 199 10.17 7.69 23.71
N TRP A 200 9.80 6.99 22.61
CA TRP A 200 10.54 7.11 21.37
C TRP A 200 9.91 8.18 20.47
N GLU A 201 10.76 8.93 19.88
CA GLU A 201 10.41 9.72 18.72
C GLU A 201 9.97 8.75 17.61
N VAL A 202 9.02 9.15 16.79
CA VAL A 202 8.52 8.29 15.69
C VAL A 202 9.70 7.93 14.80
N ASP A 203 10.18 6.69 14.95
CA ASP A 203 11.22 6.13 14.11
C ASP A 203 10.58 5.57 12.84
N TRP A 204 11.21 5.67 11.74
CA TRP A 204 10.92 5.11 10.45
C TRP A 204 9.45 4.68 10.21
N ILE A 205 8.65 5.55 9.61
CA ILE A 205 7.30 5.23 9.15
C ILE A 205 7.42 4.33 7.91
N THR A 206 6.97 3.08 8.05
CA THR A 206 6.98 2.10 6.95
C THR A 206 5.71 2.13 6.14
N ASP A 207 4.58 2.39 6.78
CA ASP A 207 3.29 2.53 6.14
C ASP A 207 2.32 3.30 7.04
N TYR A 208 1.27 3.85 6.48
CA TYR A 208 0.21 4.52 7.24
C TYR A 208 -1.07 4.59 6.42
N HIS A 209 -2.19 4.82 7.09
CA HIS A 209 -3.47 5.09 6.46
C HIS A 209 -4.25 6.10 7.27
N VAL A 210 -4.95 7.02 6.60
CA VAL A 210 -5.83 8.02 7.23
C VAL A 210 -7.27 7.66 6.92
N TYR A 211 -8.04 7.38 7.97
CA TYR A 211 -9.45 7.01 7.90
C TYR A 211 -10.35 8.23 7.68
N GLU A 212 -11.63 7.99 7.35
CA GLU A 212 -12.62 9.05 7.09
C GLU A 212 -12.78 10.04 8.26
N ASP A 213 -12.63 9.55 9.49
CA ASP A 213 -12.68 10.37 10.72
C ASP A 213 -11.39 11.17 11.01
N GLY A 214 -10.39 11.06 10.13
CA GLY A 214 -9.08 11.70 10.27
C GLY A 214 -8.11 10.95 11.16
N ASN A 215 -8.52 9.87 11.82
CA ASN A 215 -7.61 9.04 12.61
C ASN A 215 -6.63 8.29 11.72
N ILE A 216 -5.45 7.98 12.27
CA ILE A 216 -4.34 7.44 11.51
C ILE A 216 -3.93 6.08 12.07
N LEU A 217 -3.90 5.07 11.21
CA LEU A 217 -3.13 3.86 11.48
C LEU A 217 -1.70 4.10 11.02
N LEU A 218 -0.76 4.11 11.96
CA LEU A 218 0.66 4.31 11.70
C LEU A 218 1.40 3.00 11.93
N ILE A 219 2.20 2.60 10.95
CA ILE A 219 3.07 1.42 11.05
C ILE A 219 4.51 1.89 11.02
N CYS A 220 5.20 1.70 12.13
CA CYS A 220 6.60 2.03 12.29
C CYS A 220 7.43 0.76 12.32
N GLY A 221 8.61 0.76 11.73
CA GLY A 221 9.43 -0.44 11.64
C GLY A 221 10.87 -0.24 12.03
N GLU A 222 11.44 -1.23 12.68
CA GLU A 222 12.88 -1.50 12.69
C GLU A 222 13.17 -2.68 11.75
N SER A 223 14.45 -2.91 11.45
CA SER A 223 14.87 -4.04 10.61
C SER A 223 14.36 -5.38 11.20
N GLY A 224 13.25 -5.88 10.71
CA GLY A 224 12.71 -7.20 11.05
C GLY A 224 11.37 -7.23 11.77
N GLY A 225 10.80 -6.11 12.17
CA GLY A 225 9.46 -6.05 12.79
C GLY A 225 8.81 -4.69 12.59
N GLY A 226 7.49 -4.62 12.68
CA GLY A 226 6.71 -3.39 12.64
C GLY A 226 5.84 -3.27 13.89
N TYR A 227 5.67 -2.05 14.37
CA TYR A 227 4.77 -1.69 15.45
C TYR A 227 3.66 -0.82 14.89
N GLY A 228 2.43 -1.11 15.27
CA GLY A 228 1.26 -0.36 14.85
C GLY A 228 0.77 0.57 15.95
N TYR A 229 0.32 1.75 15.54
CA TYR A 229 -0.31 2.74 16.43
C TYR A 229 -1.56 3.28 15.76
N TYR A 230 -2.64 3.36 16.52
CA TYR A 230 -3.82 4.08 16.10
C TYR A 230 -3.80 5.44 16.78
N ILE A 231 -3.82 6.51 15.99
CA ILE A 231 -3.51 7.88 16.39
C ILE A 231 -4.71 8.76 16.06
N ASP A 232 -5.06 9.65 16.99
CA ASP A 232 -5.99 10.76 16.77
C ASP A 232 -5.33 11.78 15.83
N GLY A 233 -5.87 11.96 14.63
CA GLY A 233 -5.27 12.81 13.61
C GLY A 233 -5.33 14.32 13.92
N GLU A 234 -6.23 14.77 14.81
CA GLU A 234 -6.31 16.17 15.21
C GLU A 234 -5.26 16.51 16.28
N THR A 235 -5.08 15.62 17.24
CA THR A 235 -4.21 15.88 18.41
C THR A 235 -2.87 15.17 18.34
N GLY A 236 -2.70 14.20 17.44
CA GLY A 236 -1.52 13.34 17.33
C GLY A 236 -1.35 12.36 18.50
N LYS A 237 -2.36 12.20 19.34
CA LYS A 237 -2.29 11.29 20.49
C LYS A 237 -2.52 9.86 20.08
N THR A 238 -1.71 8.96 20.65
CA THR A 238 -1.95 7.54 20.52
C THR A 238 -3.24 7.14 21.23
N LEU A 239 -4.22 6.71 20.46
CA LEU A 239 -5.49 6.17 20.96
C LEU A 239 -5.34 4.70 21.35
N ASN A 240 -4.59 3.92 20.55
CA ASN A 240 -4.31 2.53 20.83
C ASN A 240 -2.91 2.14 20.37
N ASP A 241 -2.21 1.35 21.19
CA ASP A 241 -0.94 0.73 20.85
C ASP A 241 -1.24 -0.72 20.43
N LEU A 242 -1.01 -1.00 19.16
CA LEU A 242 -1.33 -2.28 18.53
C LEU A 242 -0.20 -3.31 18.69
N GLY A 243 0.90 -2.89 19.30
CA GLY A 243 2.07 -3.74 19.52
C GLY A 243 2.78 -4.17 18.24
N SER A 244 3.45 -5.32 18.28
CA SER A 244 4.14 -5.88 17.12
C SER A 244 3.12 -6.46 16.14
N VAL A 245 2.86 -5.73 15.08
CA VAL A 245 1.78 -6.05 14.17
C VAL A 245 2.22 -7.02 13.08
N ILE A 246 3.35 -6.80 12.42
CA ILE A 246 3.69 -7.60 11.23
C ILE A 246 5.14 -7.37 10.79
N SER A 247 5.65 -8.27 9.94
CA SER A 247 6.94 -8.14 9.26
C SER A 247 6.98 -6.90 8.35
N SER A 248 8.07 -6.18 8.36
CA SER A 248 8.34 -4.97 7.54
C SER A 248 8.24 -5.19 6.01
N LYS A 249 7.99 -6.42 5.56
CA LYS A 249 7.83 -6.79 4.15
C LYS A 249 6.37 -7.10 3.78
N THR A 250 5.43 -6.90 4.68
CA THR A 250 4.02 -7.17 4.42
C THR A 250 3.41 -5.97 3.70
N ARG A 251 2.70 -6.22 2.62
CA ARG A 251 1.87 -5.22 1.96
C ARG A 251 0.48 -5.23 2.56
N PHE A 252 -0.14 -4.08 2.63
CA PHE A 252 -1.45 -3.89 3.24
C PHE A 252 -2.44 -3.33 2.24
N ALA A 253 -3.72 -3.64 2.46
CA ALA A 253 -4.83 -2.84 1.99
C ALA A 253 -5.61 -2.35 3.21
N TYR A 254 -6.26 -1.22 3.06
CA TYR A 254 -7.02 -0.56 4.10
C TYR A 254 -8.47 -0.48 3.63
N GLY A 255 -9.39 -1.08 4.40
CA GLY A 255 -10.82 -0.93 4.22
C GLY A 255 -11.35 0.21 5.09
N GLU A 256 -12.68 0.42 5.09
CA GLU A 256 -13.34 1.49 5.85
C GLU A 256 -12.95 1.53 7.33
N SER A 257 -12.75 0.37 7.94
CA SER A 257 -12.26 0.20 9.31
C SER A 257 -11.47 -1.10 9.47
N GLU A 258 -10.81 -1.55 8.43
CA GLU A 258 -10.07 -2.80 8.42
C GLU A 258 -8.65 -2.63 7.90
N LEU A 259 -7.78 -3.50 8.39
CA LEU A 259 -6.44 -3.76 7.88
C LEU A 259 -6.45 -5.14 7.22
N ILE A 260 -6.04 -5.23 5.96
CA ILE A 260 -6.04 -6.45 5.18
C ILE A 260 -4.63 -6.77 4.71
N PHE A 261 -4.22 -8.01 4.85
CA PHE A 261 -2.90 -8.47 4.40
C PHE A 261 -2.88 -9.97 4.11
N TYR A 262 -1.89 -10.41 3.34
CA TYR A 262 -1.64 -11.82 3.09
C TYR A 262 -0.69 -12.42 4.13
N SER A 263 -1.13 -13.45 4.84
CA SER A 263 -0.31 -14.21 5.77
C SER A 263 0.25 -15.47 5.11
N LYS A 264 1.56 -15.47 4.81
CA LYS A 264 2.25 -16.65 4.26
C LYS A 264 2.16 -17.87 5.19
N GLY A 265 2.20 -17.63 6.51
CA GLY A 265 2.13 -18.70 7.53
C GLY A 265 0.76 -19.36 7.59
N LEU A 266 -0.31 -18.61 7.43
CA LEU A 266 -1.68 -19.09 7.46
C LEU A 266 -2.22 -19.45 6.07
N LYS A 267 -1.48 -19.11 5.01
CA LYS A 267 -1.88 -19.28 3.60
C LYS A 267 -3.28 -18.71 3.31
N SER A 268 -3.52 -17.51 3.80
CA SER A 268 -4.81 -16.83 3.63
C SER A 268 -4.65 -15.31 3.79
N PHE A 269 -5.59 -14.58 3.27
CA PHE A 269 -5.73 -13.16 3.55
C PHE A 269 -6.43 -13.01 4.89
N GLN A 270 -5.93 -12.09 5.71
CA GLN A 270 -6.47 -11.76 7.03
C GLN A 270 -7.15 -10.41 6.94
N VAL A 271 -8.30 -10.28 7.58
CA VAL A 271 -9.04 -9.04 7.77
C VAL A 271 -9.11 -8.76 9.25
N LEU A 272 -8.46 -7.71 9.69
CA LEU A 272 -8.42 -7.29 11.08
C LEU A 272 -9.18 -5.98 11.23
N GLY A 273 -10.05 -5.90 12.22
CA GLY A 273 -10.77 -4.67 12.56
C GLY A 273 -9.89 -3.64 13.25
N ILE A 274 -10.05 -2.39 12.94
CA ILE A 274 -9.38 -1.27 13.61
C ILE A 274 -10.39 -0.67 14.62
N PRO A 275 -9.96 -0.25 15.83
CA PRO A 275 -8.56 -0.09 16.26
C PRO A 275 -7.96 -1.29 17.03
N ASP A 276 -8.68 -2.39 17.21
CA ASP A 276 -8.30 -3.45 18.16
C ASP A 276 -7.53 -4.60 17.51
N LEU A 277 -7.41 -4.63 16.19
CA LEU A 277 -6.83 -5.70 15.37
C LEU A 277 -7.47 -7.09 15.63
N GLU A 278 -8.73 -7.13 16.02
CA GLU A 278 -9.45 -8.40 16.13
C GLU A 278 -9.69 -9.01 14.75
N GLU A 279 -9.44 -10.31 14.61
CA GLU A 279 -9.73 -11.05 13.38
C GLU A 279 -11.24 -11.01 13.09
N GLN A 280 -11.62 -10.34 12.01
CA GLN A 280 -13.01 -10.28 11.57
C GLN A 280 -13.33 -11.35 10.53
N ASN A 281 -12.40 -11.57 9.59
CA ASN A 281 -12.54 -12.58 8.55
C ASN A 281 -11.18 -13.05 8.04
N LYS A 282 -11.21 -14.15 7.30
CA LYS A 282 -10.11 -14.63 6.47
C LYS A 282 -10.66 -15.24 5.19
N PHE A 283 -9.94 -15.09 4.11
CA PHE A 283 -10.37 -15.57 2.80
C PHE A 283 -9.20 -16.06 1.94
N GLY A 284 -9.51 -16.65 0.79
CA GLY A 284 -8.52 -17.11 -0.18
C GLY A 284 -7.84 -18.42 0.16
N SER A 285 -8.16 -19.07 1.29
CA SER A 285 -7.59 -20.37 1.70
C SER A 285 -7.91 -21.51 0.72
N SER A 286 -8.91 -21.35 -0.13
CA SER A 286 -9.30 -22.30 -1.18
C SER A 286 -8.39 -22.27 -2.41
N LEU A 287 -7.54 -21.24 -2.55
CA LEU A 287 -6.57 -21.14 -3.66
C LEU A 287 -5.47 -22.20 -3.48
N GLY A 288 -4.97 -22.72 -4.60
CA GLY A 288 -3.88 -23.69 -4.60
C GLY A 288 -2.55 -23.11 -4.06
N ASP A 289 -1.68 -23.98 -3.55
CA ASP A 289 -0.38 -23.59 -3.00
C ASP A 289 0.53 -22.87 -4.03
N ASP A 290 0.39 -23.17 -5.31
CA ASP A 290 1.07 -22.53 -6.42
C ASP A 290 0.65 -21.06 -6.61
N VAL A 291 -0.61 -20.76 -6.32
CA VAL A 291 -1.16 -19.39 -6.33
C VAL A 291 -0.78 -18.64 -5.06
N LEU A 292 -1.00 -19.27 -3.90
CA LEU A 292 -0.72 -18.68 -2.59
C LEU A 292 0.78 -18.47 -2.31
N GLY A 293 1.66 -19.17 -3.04
CA GLY A 293 3.11 -19.00 -2.92
C GLY A 293 3.67 -17.72 -3.54
N LYS A 294 2.86 -16.99 -4.30
CA LYS A 294 3.25 -15.75 -4.98
C LYS A 294 3.24 -14.54 -4.06
N GLU A 295 3.82 -13.44 -4.52
CA GLU A 295 3.66 -12.13 -3.91
C GLU A 295 2.31 -11.56 -4.30
N TRP A 296 1.70 -10.78 -3.40
CA TRP A 296 0.40 -10.18 -3.60
C TRP A 296 0.49 -8.67 -3.51
N TYR A 297 -0.21 -8.02 -4.43
CA TYR A 297 -0.38 -6.57 -4.53
C TYR A 297 -1.84 -6.27 -4.35
N PHE A 298 -2.13 -5.16 -3.70
CA PHE A 298 -3.48 -4.80 -3.29
C PHE A 298 -3.87 -3.46 -3.87
N TYR A 299 -5.11 -3.35 -4.29
CA TYR A 299 -5.77 -2.09 -4.57
C TYR A 299 -7.16 -2.11 -3.96
N MET A 300 -7.44 -1.15 -3.08
CA MET A 300 -8.77 -0.91 -2.54
C MET A 300 -9.40 0.24 -3.32
N ASN A 301 -10.56 -0.01 -3.90
CA ASN A 301 -11.33 1.06 -4.53
C ASN A 301 -12.02 1.89 -3.44
N PRO A 302 -11.72 3.17 -3.30
CA PRO A 302 -12.28 3.99 -2.23
C PRO A 302 -13.79 4.27 -2.39
N ASP A 303 -14.33 4.17 -3.62
CA ASP A 303 -15.73 4.50 -3.89
C ASP A 303 -16.72 3.40 -3.47
N ASP A 304 -16.30 2.14 -3.56
CA ASP A 304 -17.19 0.99 -3.31
C ASP A 304 -16.57 -0.10 -2.44
N TRP A 305 -15.40 0.15 -1.87
CA TRP A 305 -14.66 -0.75 -0.99
C TRP A 305 -14.43 -2.14 -1.59
N LYS A 306 -14.29 -2.23 -2.90
CA LYS A 306 -13.90 -3.47 -3.55
C LYS A 306 -12.38 -3.65 -3.47
N LEU A 307 -11.99 -4.79 -2.97
CA LEU A 307 -10.60 -5.18 -2.88
C LEU A 307 -10.20 -5.94 -4.14
N TYR A 308 -9.18 -5.44 -4.82
CA TYR A 308 -8.51 -6.10 -5.94
C TYR A 308 -7.15 -6.62 -5.49
N LEU A 309 -6.82 -7.82 -5.96
CA LEU A 309 -5.60 -8.54 -5.59
C LEU A 309 -4.90 -9.00 -6.86
N PHE A 310 -3.64 -8.69 -6.98
CA PHE A 310 -2.83 -9.10 -8.12
C PHE A 310 -1.64 -9.93 -7.64
N ASN A 311 -1.37 -11.06 -8.29
CA ASN A 311 -0.27 -11.96 -7.94
C ASN A 311 0.81 -12.08 -9.02
N GLY A 312 0.84 -11.14 -9.96
CA GLY A 312 1.74 -11.15 -11.12
C GLY A 312 1.17 -11.83 -12.38
N ASP A 313 0.17 -12.72 -12.23
CA ASP A 313 -0.43 -13.44 -13.36
C ASP A 313 -1.93 -13.17 -13.51
N THR A 314 -2.63 -12.96 -12.41
CA THR A 314 -4.09 -12.89 -12.38
C THR A 314 -4.54 -11.81 -11.42
N VAL A 315 -5.51 -11.04 -11.84
CA VAL A 315 -6.25 -10.13 -10.96
C VAL A 315 -7.47 -10.86 -10.42
N TYR A 316 -7.64 -10.78 -9.11
CA TYR A 316 -8.79 -11.29 -8.38
C TYR A 316 -9.56 -10.12 -7.77
N GLN A 317 -10.85 -10.33 -7.54
CA GLN A 317 -11.71 -9.43 -6.77
C GLN A 317 -12.25 -10.14 -5.55
N ALA A 318 -12.20 -9.45 -4.41
CA ALA A 318 -12.87 -9.84 -3.18
C ALA A 318 -13.96 -8.79 -2.89
N ALA A 319 -15.12 -8.94 -3.53
CA ALA A 319 -16.20 -7.96 -3.44
C ALA A 319 -16.87 -7.89 -2.06
N ASN A 320 -16.67 -8.91 -1.23
CA ASN A 320 -17.22 -8.99 0.11
C ASN A 320 -16.22 -9.64 1.07
N TYR A 321 -15.01 -9.08 1.09
CA TYR A 321 -13.89 -9.60 1.89
C TYR A 321 -14.20 -9.66 3.40
N GLN A 322 -15.14 -8.86 3.88
CA GLN A 322 -15.56 -8.85 5.29
C GLN A 322 -16.36 -10.08 5.70
N ASN A 323 -17.09 -10.72 4.77
CA ASN A 323 -18.04 -11.78 5.09
C ASN A 323 -17.97 -13.02 4.19
N SER A 324 -17.11 -13.02 3.17
CA SER A 324 -16.99 -14.12 2.21
C SER A 324 -15.56 -14.65 2.16
N GLU A 325 -15.42 -15.96 1.91
CA GLU A 325 -14.13 -16.58 1.60
C GLU A 325 -13.83 -16.60 0.09
N GLU A 326 -14.74 -16.08 -0.73
CA GLU A 326 -14.66 -16.19 -2.19
C GLU A 326 -13.77 -15.10 -2.81
N LEU A 327 -12.87 -15.55 -3.68
CA LEU A 327 -12.09 -14.72 -4.60
C LEU A 327 -12.52 -15.03 -6.02
N GLU A 328 -12.98 -14.01 -6.73
CA GLU A 328 -13.35 -14.14 -8.14
C GLU A 328 -12.16 -13.74 -9.03
N PRO A 329 -11.62 -14.63 -9.89
CA PRO A 329 -10.65 -14.23 -10.88
C PRO A 329 -11.33 -13.37 -11.95
N LEU A 330 -10.77 -12.18 -12.20
CA LEU A 330 -11.26 -11.24 -13.22
C LEU A 330 -10.54 -11.41 -14.54
N THR A 331 -9.29 -11.87 -14.51
CA THR A 331 -8.45 -12.06 -15.70
C THR A 331 -8.01 -13.51 -15.81
N SER A 332 -7.64 -13.92 -17.02
CA SER A 332 -6.98 -15.22 -17.24
C SER A 332 -5.52 -15.16 -16.83
N ALA A 333 -4.94 -16.33 -16.52
CA ALA A 333 -3.52 -16.43 -16.17
C ALA A 333 -2.56 -16.02 -17.33
N THR A 334 -3.07 -15.87 -18.55
CA THR A 334 -2.30 -15.44 -19.72
C THR A 334 -2.42 -13.96 -20.03
N THR A 335 -3.24 -13.22 -19.30
CA THR A 335 -3.45 -11.78 -19.53
C THR A 335 -2.16 -10.99 -19.38
N PHE A 336 -1.30 -11.39 -18.46
CA PHE A 336 -0.08 -10.69 -18.09
C PHE A 336 1.21 -11.45 -18.48
N ASP A 337 1.14 -12.34 -19.49
CA ASP A 337 2.29 -13.13 -19.95
C ASP A 337 3.47 -12.26 -20.41
N ASP A 338 3.21 -11.04 -20.86
CA ASP A 338 4.22 -10.08 -21.27
C ASP A 338 5.00 -9.47 -20.08
N LEU A 339 4.44 -9.48 -18.88
CA LEU A 339 5.15 -9.09 -17.65
C LEU A 339 6.20 -10.14 -17.24
N ALA A 340 5.94 -11.41 -17.51
CA ALA A 340 6.82 -12.52 -17.16
C ALA A 340 8.10 -12.59 -18.01
N GLN A 341 8.22 -11.74 -19.04
CA GLN A 341 9.38 -11.71 -19.94
C GLN A 341 10.49 -10.84 -19.37
N GLY A 342 11.19 -11.31 -18.32
CA GLY A 342 12.32 -10.59 -17.75
C GLY A 342 12.57 -10.92 -16.28
N GLN A 343 13.49 -10.17 -15.67
CA GLN A 343 13.74 -10.16 -14.22
C GLN A 343 12.98 -9.02 -13.52
N ALA A 344 11.90 -8.54 -14.13
CA ALA A 344 11.12 -7.44 -13.60
C ALA A 344 10.29 -7.88 -12.39
N THR A 345 10.30 -7.08 -11.36
CA THR A 345 9.47 -7.23 -10.15
C THR A 345 8.36 -6.20 -10.18
N VAL A 346 7.13 -6.61 -9.89
CA VAL A 346 6.02 -5.66 -9.73
C VAL A 346 6.31 -4.78 -8.52
N MET A 347 6.24 -3.48 -8.71
CA MET A 347 6.35 -2.50 -7.63
C MET A 347 4.98 -2.17 -7.09
N ASP A 348 4.04 -1.88 -7.98
CA ASP A 348 2.70 -1.51 -7.60
C ASP A 348 1.67 -1.83 -8.69
N PHE A 349 0.41 -1.81 -8.30
CA PHE A 349 -0.75 -2.17 -9.09
C PHE A 349 -1.90 -1.23 -8.77
N PHE A 350 -2.54 -0.69 -9.80
CA PHE A 350 -3.68 0.22 -9.68
C PHE A 350 -4.79 -0.23 -10.62
N VAL A 351 -6.04 -0.12 -10.16
CA VAL A 351 -7.24 -0.39 -10.97
C VAL A 351 -7.93 0.91 -11.29
N GLY A 352 -7.97 1.24 -12.57
CA GLY A 352 -8.69 2.40 -13.08
C GLY A 352 -10.14 2.09 -13.45
N ASP A 353 -10.76 3.06 -14.10
CA ASP A 353 -12.11 2.92 -14.65
C ASP A 353 -12.22 1.74 -15.61
N ASN A 354 -13.42 1.13 -15.69
CA ASN A 354 -13.72 0.02 -16.58
C ASN A 354 -12.86 -1.26 -16.41
N GLU A 355 -12.28 -1.46 -15.23
CA GLU A 355 -11.33 -2.55 -14.96
C GLU A 355 -10.06 -2.46 -15.81
N ASP A 356 -9.58 -1.26 -16.08
CA ASP A 356 -8.25 -1.03 -16.63
C ASP A 356 -7.20 -1.24 -15.55
N TYR A 357 -6.04 -1.81 -15.90
CA TYR A 357 -4.99 -2.08 -14.93
C TYR A 357 -3.71 -1.34 -15.28
N TYR A 358 -3.15 -0.67 -14.29
CA TYR A 358 -1.85 0.01 -14.38
C TYR A 358 -0.86 -0.73 -13.50
N ILE A 359 0.28 -1.11 -14.07
CA ILE A 359 1.29 -1.89 -13.37
C ILE A 359 2.64 -1.18 -13.52
N CYS A 360 3.28 -0.90 -12.40
CA CYS A 360 4.66 -0.45 -12.39
C CYS A 360 5.58 -1.62 -12.08
N LEU A 361 6.63 -1.74 -12.86
CA LEU A 361 7.65 -2.78 -12.77
C LEU A 361 9.00 -2.14 -12.52
N VAL A 362 9.86 -2.84 -11.78
CA VAL A 362 11.27 -2.50 -11.64
C VAL A 362 12.13 -3.67 -12.08
N GLU A 363 13.13 -3.39 -12.90
CA GLU A 363 14.21 -4.31 -13.25
C GLU A 363 15.47 -3.87 -12.53
N THR A 364 16.03 -4.74 -11.70
CA THR A 364 17.29 -4.48 -11.03
C THR A 364 18.40 -5.25 -11.76
N THR A 365 19.40 -4.52 -12.20
CA THR A 365 20.58 -5.12 -12.84
C THR A 365 21.81 -4.83 -11.98
N GLU A 366 22.65 -5.83 -11.80
CA GLU A 366 23.95 -5.68 -11.12
C GLU A 366 25.07 -5.66 -12.15
N GLU A 367 25.74 -4.54 -12.30
CA GLU A 367 26.94 -4.41 -13.12
C GLU A 367 28.12 -3.93 -12.26
N TYR A 368 29.22 -4.69 -12.27
CA TYR A 368 30.44 -4.36 -11.51
C TYR A 368 30.25 -4.16 -10.01
N GLY A 369 29.26 -4.84 -9.40
CA GLY A 369 28.94 -4.69 -7.97
C GLY A 369 28.14 -3.44 -7.66
N MET A 370 27.59 -2.76 -8.66
CA MET A 370 26.64 -1.67 -8.51
C MET A 370 25.27 -2.15 -9.00
N GLU A 371 24.27 -1.95 -8.17
CA GLU A 371 22.88 -2.18 -8.54
C GLU A 371 22.31 -0.95 -9.25
N SER A 372 21.70 -1.17 -10.39
CA SER A 372 20.90 -0.15 -11.09
C SER A 372 19.48 -0.63 -11.25
N SER A 373 18.52 0.24 -10.99
CA SER A 373 17.10 -0.04 -11.17
C SER A 373 16.54 0.74 -12.36
N SER A 374 15.76 0.06 -13.18
CA SER A 374 15.00 0.70 -14.26
C SER A 374 13.52 0.41 -14.09
N TYR A 375 12.69 1.44 -14.26
CA TYR A 375 11.25 1.34 -14.14
C TYR A 375 10.58 1.19 -15.50
N ARG A 376 9.46 0.47 -15.52
CA ARG A 376 8.58 0.32 -16.67
C ARG A 376 7.12 0.35 -16.20
N MET A 377 6.28 1.09 -16.89
CA MET A 377 4.84 1.10 -16.64
C MET A 377 4.08 0.51 -17.81
N VAL A 378 3.08 -0.30 -17.49
CA VAL A 378 2.22 -0.95 -18.49
C VAL A 378 0.76 -0.71 -18.14
N HIS A 379 -0.03 -0.28 -19.12
CA HIS A 379 -1.47 -0.11 -19.03
C HIS A 379 -2.17 -1.23 -19.81
N TYR A 380 -3.08 -1.92 -19.16
CA TYR A 380 -3.94 -2.96 -19.73
C TYR A 380 -5.36 -2.43 -19.84
N THR A 381 -5.87 -2.38 -21.04
CA THR A 381 -7.25 -1.96 -21.34
C THR A 381 -8.09 -3.14 -21.78
N LYS A 382 -9.31 -3.20 -21.32
CA LYS A 382 -10.27 -4.23 -21.73
C LYS A 382 -10.68 -4.00 -23.20
N ALA A 383 -10.44 -5.02 -24.07
CA ALA A 383 -10.67 -4.97 -25.50
C ALA A 383 -12.19 -5.11 -25.89
#